data_d34f2a7ad17506138055eda59eeb2127
#
_entry.id   d34f2a7ad17506138055eda59eeb2127
#
_cell.length_a   1.000
_cell.length_b   1.000
_cell.length_c   1.000
_cell.angle_alpha   90.00
_cell.angle_beta   90.00
_cell.angle_gamma   90.00
#
_symmetry.space_group_name_H-M   'P 1'
#
loop_
_entity.id
_entity.type
_entity.pdbx_description
1 polymer ?
#
loop_
_entity_poly.entity_id
_entity_poly.type
_entity_poly.pdbx_seq_one_letter_code
_entity_poly.pdbx_strand_id
1 'polypeptide(L)'
;MTDTEPKEDEAAVRDLVHRWARAVHAGDLAGVLADHTEDVVMFDVPPPEDGVRGLDAYRETWPEFFAWQRSGASFEIVELSVTAGADVAWAYALLRCGTAAELAEHPGRRLRLTLGLRQEGSRWRVAHEHHSFALR
;
A
#
# COMPACT_ATOMS: atom_id res chain seq x y z
N MET A 1 12.34 -28.02 2.10
CA MET A 1 12.36 -27.34 1.40
C MET A 1 11.22 -26.60 0.91
N THR A 2 10.44 -27.11 0.16
CA THR A 2 9.37 -26.35 -0.43
C THR A 2 8.31 -25.90 0.55
N ASP A 3 8.14 -26.60 1.66
CA ASP A 3 7.13 -26.24 2.66
C ASP A 3 7.46 -24.95 3.39
N THR A 4 8.74 -24.54 3.41
CA THR A 4 9.13 -23.31 4.08
C THR A 4 9.12 -22.12 3.15
N GLU A 5 9.24 -22.34 1.84
CA GLU A 5 9.29 -21.26 0.86
C GLU A 5 8.07 -20.35 0.86
N PRO A 6 6.81 -20.88 0.89
CA PRO A 6 5.65 -20.01 0.96
C PRO A 6 5.63 -19.14 2.20
N LYS A 7 6.07 -19.66 3.34
CA LYS A 7 6.12 -18.89 4.58
C LYS A 7 7.17 -17.78 4.51
N GLU A 8 8.31 -18.07 3.89
CA GLU A 8 9.36 -17.09 3.70
C GLU A 8 8.91 -15.98 2.77
N ASP A 9 8.22 -16.35 1.69
CA ASP A 9 7.67 -15.37 0.75
C ASP A 9 6.59 -14.53 1.40
N GLU A 10 5.70 -15.14 2.19
CA GLU A 10 4.68 -14.39 2.92
C GLU A 10 5.31 -13.41 3.89
N ALA A 11 6.36 -13.83 4.61
CA ALA A 11 7.06 -12.95 5.54
C ALA A 11 7.74 -11.80 4.79
N ALA A 12 8.35 -12.08 3.64
CA ALA A 12 9.00 -11.05 2.84
C ALA A 12 7.99 -10.01 2.32
N VAL A 13 6.83 -10.47 1.85
CA VAL A 13 5.78 -9.57 1.41
C VAL A 13 5.21 -8.78 2.59
N ARG A 14 5.00 -9.42 3.72
CA ARG A 14 4.50 -8.74 4.93
C ARG A 14 5.46 -7.63 5.37
N ASP A 15 6.75 -7.92 5.38
CA ASP A 15 7.77 -6.92 5.72
C ASP A 15 7.78 -5.76 4.73
N LEU A 16 7.63 -6.06 3.44
CA LEU A 16 7.55 -5.05 2.38
C LEU A 16 6.37 -4.11 2.63
N VAL A 17 5.20 -4.67 2.93
CA VAL A 17 4.00 -3.86 3.15
C VAL A 17 4.16 -2.97 4.38
N HIS A 18 4.74 -3.51 5.46
CA HIS A 18 4.99 -2.70 6.65
C HIS A 18 6.00 -1.59 6.41
N ARG A 19 7.08 -1.86 5.65
CA ARG A 19 8.06 -0.82 5.30
C ARG A 19 7.41 0.27 4.46
N TRP A 20 6.58 -0.13 3.49
CA TRP A 20 5.85 0.82 2.66
C TRP A 20 4.96 1.73 3.51
N ALA A 21 4.19 1.13 4.43
CA ALA A 21 3.29 1.91 5.28
C ALA A 21 4.06 2.89 6.16
N ARG A 22 5.21 2.48 6.69
CA ARG A 22 6.06 3.37 7.48
C ARG A 22 6.63 4.51 6.63
N ALA A 23 7.03 4.20 5.39
CA ALA A 23 7.54 5.21 4.48
C ALA A 23 6.45 6.23 4.13
N VAL A 24 5.22 5.76 3.90
CA VAL A 24 4.07 6.65 3.65
C VAL A 24 3.87 7.57 4.85
N HIS A 25 3.81 7.02 6.04
CA HIS A 25 3.58 7.82 7.25
C HIS A 25 4.70 8.82 7.50
N ALA A 26 5.93 8.47 7.17
CA ALA A 26 7.08 9.34 7.35
C ALA A 26 7.22 10.39 6.23
N GLY A 27 6.46 10.29 5.16
CA GLY A 27 6.62 11.17 4.00
C GLY A 27 7.90 10.88 3.22
N ASP A 28 8.36 9.63 3.26
CA ASP A 28 9.59 9.20 2.60
C ASP A 28 9.28 8.68 1.20
N LEU A 29 9.35 9.57 0.21
CA LEU A 29 8.98 9.23 -1.16
C LEU A 29 9.86 8.09 -1.72
N ALA A 30 11.16 8.14 -1.49
CA ALA A 30 12.05 7.09 -1.98
C ALA A 30 11.67 5.73 -1.39
N GLY A 31 11.34 5.69 -0.09
CA GLY A 31 10.89 4.46 0.56
C GLY A 31 9.57 3.96 0.03
N VAL A 32 8.64 4.87 -0.30
CA VAL A 32 7.35 4.49 -0.87
C VAL A 32 7.53 3.84 -2.25
N LEU A 33 8.46 4.35 -3.05
CA LEU A 33 8.67 3.85 -4.42
C LEU A 33 9.54 2.60 -4.50
N ALA A 34 10.32 2.33 -3.46
CA ALA A 34 11.43 1.37 -3.50
C ALA A 34 11.08 -0.02 -4.02
N ASP A 35 9.92 -0.55 -3.68
CA ASP A 35 9.54 -1.91 -4.02
C ASP A 35 8.35 -1.95 -4.97
N HIS A 36 8.30 -1.02 -5.92
CA HIS A 36 7.24 -0.96 -6.93
C HIS A 36 7.81 -1.25 -8.32
N THR A 37 6.99 -1.87 -9.16
CA THR A 37 7.39 -2.12 -10.55
C THR A 37 7.26 -0.84 -11.36
N GLU A 38 7.98 -0.77 -12.47
CA GLU A 38 7.90 0.40 -13.35
C GLU A 38 6.54 0.56 -13.99
N ASP A 39 5.80 -0.54 -14.16
CA ASP A 39 4.48 -0.54 -14.77
C ASP A 39 3.34 -0.62 -13.75
N VAL A 40 3.58 -0.23 -12.51
CA VAL A 40 2.56 -0.28 -11.46
C VAL A 40 1.29 0.44 -11.88
N VAL A 41 0.14 -0.14 -11.52
CA VAL A 41 -1.17 0.48 -11.74
C VAL A 41 -1.84 0.67 -10.39
N MET A 42 -2.31 1.88 -10.13
CA MET A 42 -3.01 2.16 -8.87
C MET A 42 -4.38 2.75 -9.14
N PHE A 43 -5.39 2.21 -8.47
CA PHE A 43 -6.71 2.82 -8.38
C PHE A 43 -6.83 3.44 -6.99
N ASP A 44 -7.00 4.74 -6.95
CA ASP A 44 -6.97 5.47 -5.69
C ASP A 44 -8.31 6.15 -5.43
N VAL A 45 -8.47 6.65 -4.22
CA VAL A 45 -9.68 7.36 -3.81
C VAL A 45 -9.88 8.63 -4.63
N PRO A 46 -8.86 9.50 -4.79
CA PRO A 46 -9.05 10.68 -5.65
C PRO A 46 -8.93 10.33 -7.14
N PRO A 47 -9.43 11.20 -8.02
CA PRO A 47 -9.28 10.97 -9.47
C PRO A 47 -7.81 10.93 -9.87
N PRO A 48 -7.48 10.34 -11.03
CA PRO A 48 -8.39 9.98 -12.12
C PRO A 48 -9.08 8.63 -11.90
N GLU A 49 -10.31 8.52 -12.39
CA GLU A 49 -11.12 7.31 -12.19
C GLU A 49 -10.53 6.07 -12.85
N ASP A 50 -9.82 6.24 -13.95
CA ASP A 50 -9.18 5.13 -14.65
C ASP A 50 -7.85 4.72 -13.99
N GLY A 51 -7.47 5.39 -12.93
CA GLY A 51 -6.26 5.09 -12.19
C GLY A 51 -5.01 5.72 -12.78
N VAL A 52 -3.91 5.54 -12.08
CA VAL A 52 -2.61 6.00 -12.54
C VAL A 52 -1.80 4.81 -13.02
N ARG A 53 -1.03 5.02 -14.07
CA ARG A 53 -0.30 3.95 -14.73
C ARG A 53 1.16 4.31 -14.85
N GLY A 54 2.01 3.44 -14.34
CA GLY A 54 3.45 3.60 -14.35
C GLY A 54 3.99 4.28 -13.10
N LEU A 55 5.25 4.02 -12.84
CA LEU A 55 5.90 4.48 -11.62
C LEU A 55 5.99 6.00 -11.52
N ASP A 56 6.20 6.68 -12.65
CA ASP A 56 6.29 8.14 -12.66
C ASP A 56 4.96 8.78 -12.25
N ALA A 57 3.85 8.28 -12.79
CA ALA A 57 2.53 8.77 -12.42
C ALA A 57 2.20 8.43 -10.95
N TYR A 58 2.57 7.24 -10.51
CA TYR A 58 2.40 6.83 -9.13
C TYR A 58 3.16 7.77 -8.19
N ARG A 59 4.40 8.09 -8.53
CA ARG A 59 5.20 9.03 -7.74
C ARG A 59 4.50 10.36 -7.55
N GLU A 60 3.86 10.87 -8.59
CA GLU A 60 3.23 12.18 -8.55
C GLU A 60 1.99 12.26 -7.67
N THR A 61 1.44 11.13 -7.25
CA THR A 61 0.26 11.13 -6.37
C THR A 61 0.62 11.42 -4.91
N TRP A 62 1.88 11.20 -4.51
CA TRP A 62 2.26 11.22 -3.11
C TRP A 62 2.50 12.60 -2.49
N PRO A 63 3.05 13.59 -3.19
CA PRO A 63 3.29 14.91 -2.56
C PRO A 63 2.05 15.54 -1.94
N GLU A 64 0.89 15.47 -2.61
CA GLU A 64 -0.36 16.00 -2.05
C GLU A 64 -0.79 15.23 -0.82
N PHE A 65 -0.68 13.92 -0.86
CA PHE A 65 -1.00 13.08 0.28
C PHE A 65 -0.10 13.43 1.47
N PHE A 66 1.20 13.57 1.24
CA PHE A 66 2.14 13.94 2.29
C PHE A 66 1.82 15.31 2.89
N ALA A 67 1.45 16.27 2.04
CA ALA A 67 1.05 17.60 2.52
C ALA A 67 -0.17 17.52 3.44
N TRP A 68 -1.18 16.75 3.03
CA TRP A 68 -2.36 16.53 3.85
C TRP A 68 -1.99 15.82 5.17
N GLN A 69 -1.15 14.80 5.08
CA GLN A 69 -0.77 14.00 6.24
C GLN A 69 -0.03 14.84 7.29
N ARG A 70 0.74 15.83 6.86
CA ARG A 70 1.45 16.72 7.78
C ARG A 70 0.52 17.51 8.69
N SER A 71 -0.76 17.58 8.38
CA SER A 71 -1.75 18.20 9.25
C SER A 71 -2.10 17.33 10.47
N GLY A 72 -1.49 16.16 10.60
CA GLY A 72 -1.69 15.28 11.73
C GLY A 72 -2.51 14.05 11.43
N ALA A 73 -2.54 13.61 10.17
CA ALA A 73 -3.30 12.42 9.80
C ALA A 73 -2.53 11.15 10.13
N SER A 74 -3.27 10.11 10.48
CA SER A 74 -2.73 8.78 10.72
C SER A 74 -2.69 7.97 9.44
N PHE A 75 -1.73 7.07 9.35
CA PHE A 75 -1.67 6.05 8.29
C PHE A 75 -1.06 4.80 8.93
N GLU A 76 -1.92 3.92 9.42
CA GLU A 76 -1.50 2.81 10.27
C GLU A 76 -2.23 1.53 9.89
N ILE A 77 -1.48 0.46 9.66
CA ILE A 77 -2.07 -0.85 9.35
C ILE A 77 -2.70 -1.42 10.63
N VAL A 78 -3.98 -1.77 10.52
CA VAL A 78 -4.75 -2.39 11.60
C VAL A 78 -4.84 -3.90 11.38
N GLU A 79 -4.95 -4.31 10.12
CA GLU A 79 -5.05 -5.73 9.75
C GLU A 79 -4.34 -5.94 8.43
N LEU A 80 -3.58 -7.02 8.30
CA LEU A 80 -2.86 -7.37 7.08
C LEU A 80 -2.93 -8.87 6.85
N SER A 81 -3.34 -9.26 5.66
CA SER A 81 -3.35 -10.66 5.22
C SER A 81 -2.54 -10.79 3.95
N VAL A 82 -1.66 -11.76 3.87
CA VAL A 82 -0.78 -12.00 2.72
C VAL A 82 -0.94 -13.43 2.24
N THR A 83 -1.03 -13.60 0.93
CA THR A 83 -1.01 -14.92 0.28
C THR A 83 0.05 -14.85 -0.81
N ALA A 84 1.06 -15.70 -0.72
CA ALA A 84 2.16 -15.70 -1.68
C ALA A 84 2.25 -17.03 -2.41
N GLY A 85 2.41 -16.95 -3.72
CA GLY A 85 2.74 -18.09 -4.57
C GLY A 85 4.19 -18.05 -4.98
N ALA A 86 4.54 -18.79 -6.03
CA ALA A 86 5.94 -18.88 -6.47
C ALA A 86 6.44 -17.56 -7.05
N ASP A 87 5.63 -16.90 -7.85
CA ASP A 87 6.03 -15.69 -8.58
C ASP A 87 5.04 -14.53 -8.48
N VAL A 88 3.85 -14.77 -7.92
CA VAL A 88 2.89 -13.70 -7.65
C VAL A 88 2.35 -13.83 -6.23
N ALA A 89 1.93 -12.71 -5.69
CA ALA A 89 1.33 -12.65 -4.36
C ALA A 89 0.24 -11.60 -4.36
N TRP A 90 -0.64 -11.68 -3.37
CA TRP A 90 -1.59 -10.62 -3.13
C TRP A 90 -1.72 -10.41 -1.64
N ALA A 91 -2.09 -9.20 -1.28
CA ALA A 91 -2.28 -8.85 0.12
C ALA A 91 -3.47 -7.91 0.22
N TYR A 92 -4.18 -7.98 1.35
CA TYR A 92 -5.13 -6.93 1.66
C TYR A 92 -4.88 -6.43 3.06
N ALA A 93 -5.21 -5.17 3.27
CA ALA A 93 -5.01 -4.53 4.56
C ALA A 93 -6.16 -3.56 4.86
N LEU A 94 -6.41 -3.37 6.14
CA LEU A 94 -7.26 -2.30 6.62
C LEU A 94 -6.36 -1.34 7.38
N LEU A 95 -6.49 -0.05 7.08
CA LEU A 95 -5.66 0.97 7.70
C LEU A 95 -6.53 2.03 8.37
N ARG A 96 -6.02 2.52 9.50
CA ARG A 96 -6.56 3.73 10.08
C ARG A 96 -5.90 4.89 9.33
N CYS A 97 -6.70 5.63 8.59
CA CYS A 97 -6.21 6.70 7.73
C CYS A 97 -7.16 7.88 7.84
N GLY A 98 -6.70 8.97 8.42
CA GLY A 98 -7.50 10.16 8.60
C GLY A 98 -6.91 11.09 9.65
N THR A 99 -7.44 12.30 9.70
CA THR A 99 -7.07 13.25 10.75
C THR A 99 -7.69 12.80 12.08
N ALA A 100 -7.18 13.36 13.18
CA ALA A 100 -7.73 13.06 14.50
C ALA A 100 -9.23 13.36 14.57
N ALA A 101 -9.66 14.46 13.95
CA ALA A 101 -11.08 14.84 13.94
C ALA A 101 -11.91 13.84 13.16
N GLU A 102 -11.44 13.43 11.96
CA GLU A 102 -12.14 12.44 11.15
C GLU A 102 -12.28 11.10 11.87
N LEU A 103 -11.22 10.67 12.51
CA LEU A 103 -11.23 9.39 13.22
C LEU A 103 -12.05 9.44 14.50
N ALA A 104 -12.14 10.59 15.15
CA ALA A 104 -13.01 10.77 16.30
C ALA A 104 -14.48 10.72 15.89
N GLU A 105 -14.81 11.31 14.74
CA GLU A 105 -16.18 11.33 14.21
C GLU A 105 -16.59 9.97 13.67
N HIS A 106 -15.65 9.25 13.04
CA HIS A 106 -15.91 7.95 12.44
C HIS A 106 -14.83 6.94 12.88
N PRO A 107 -14.88 6.47 14.12
CA PRO A 107 -13.81 5.61 14.65
C PRO A 107 -13.68 4.27 13.94
N GLY A 108 -14.73 3.82 13.28
CA GLY A 108 -14.71 2.58 12.51
C GLY A 108 -14.26 2.72 11.06
N ARG A 109 -13.95 3.95 10.63
CA ARG A 109 -13.55 4.19 9.25
C ARG A 109 -12.20 3.52 8.96
N ARG A 110 -12.15 2.81 7.84
CA ARG A 110 -10.92 2.13 7.42
C ARG A 110 -10.65 2.41 5.96
N LEU A 111 -9.38 2.68 5.64
CA LEU A 111 -8.92 2.63 4.26
C LEU A 111 -8.73 1.15 3.91
N ARG A 112 -9.31 0.71 2.81
CA ARG A 112 -9.18 -0.66 2.33
C ARG A 112 -8.11 -0.67 1.25
N LEU A 113 -7.11 -1.52 1.43
CA LEU A 113 -5.95 -1.61 0.54
C LEU A 113 -5.84 -3.03 0.01
N THR A 114 -5.69 -3.17 -1.30
CA THR A 114 -5.33 -4.45 -1.92
C THR A 114 -4.08 -4.24 -2.74
N LEU A 115 -3.14 -5.15 -2.63
CA LEU A 115 -1.88 -5.10 -3.36
C LEU A 115 -1.73 -6.37 -4.18
N GLY A 116 -1.34 -6.21 -5.44
CA GLY A 116 -0.87 -7.32 -6.26
C GLY A 116 0.65 -7.19 -6.39
N LEU A 117 1.36 -8.30 -6.17
CA LEU A 117 2.82 -8.28 -6.21
C LEU A 117 3.33 -9.37 -7.14
N ARG A 118 4.52 -9.17 -7.68
CA ARG A 118 5.20 -10.20 -8.45
C ARG A 118 6.68 -10.20 -8.11
N GLN A 119 7.33 -11.34 -8.32
CA GLN A 119 8.76 -11.41 -8.16
C GLN A 119 9.43 -10.94 -9.45
N GLU A 120 10.40 -10.05 -9.29
CA GLU A 120 11.29 -9.62 -10.37
C GLU A 120 12.70 -9.95 -9.93
N GLY A 121 13.30 -10.96 -10.58
CA GLY A 121 14.54 -11.52 -10.10
C GLY A 121 14.28 -12.23 -8.78
N SER A 122 14.99 -11.86 -7.74
CA SER A 122 14.81 -12.45 -6.42
C SER A 122 14.03 -11.54 -5.46
N ARG A 123 13.39 -10.50 -5.98
CA ARG A 123 12.71 -9.49 -5.14
C ARG A 123 11.23 -9.42 -5.43
N TRP A 124 10.45 -9.29 -4.36
CA TRP A 124 9.03 -8.98 -4.48
C TRP A 124 8.86 -7.50 -4.77
N ARG A 125 7.95 -7.17 -5.70
CA ARG A 125 7.62 -5.78 -6.02
C ARG A 125 6.11 -5.63 -6.19
N VAL A 126 5.59 -4.49 -5.77
CA VAL A 126 4.18 -4.16 -5.91
C VAL A 126 3.92 -3.74 -7.36
N ALA A 127 3.00 -4.44 -8.01
CA ALA A 127 2.60 -4.16 -9.39
C ALA A 127 1.22 -3.51 -9.46
N HIS A 128 0.45 -3.60 -8.38
CA HIS A 128 -0.90 -3.03 -8.34
C HIS A 128 -1.27 -2.63 -6.93
N GLU A 129 -1.92 -1.47 -6.81
CA GLU A 129 -2.52 -1.02 -5.55
C GLU A 129 -3.95 -0.57 -5.82
N HIS A 130 -4.83 -0.87 -4.89
CA HIS A 130 -6.20 -0.39 -4.93
C HIS A 130 -6.59 0.10 -3.54
N HIS A 131 -6.93 1.37 -3.44
CA HIS A 131 -7.30 2.03 -2.20
C HIS A 131 -8.75 2.46 -2.27
N SER A 132 -9.53 2.21 -1.23
CA SER A 132 -10.91 2.67 -1.19
C SER A 132 -11.39 2.88 0.23
N PHE A 133 -12.42 3.71 0.36
CA PHE A 133 -13.19 3.81 1.60
C PHE A 133 -14.58 3.29 1.33
N ALA A 134 -15.24 2.80 2.39
CA ALA A 134 -16.63 2.42 2.27
C ALA A 134 -17.47 3.67 1.96
N LEU A 135 -18.48 3.51 1.12
CA LEU A 135 -19.40 4.57 0.82
C LEU A 135 -20.28 4.83 2.05
N ARG A 136 -20.56 6.11 2.35
CA ARG A 136 -21.33 6.49 3.52
C ARG A 136 -22.53 7.32 3.16
#